data_7e5bf2cfb97b412f0510303da1810baa
#
_entry.id   7e5bf2cfb97b412f0510303da1810baa
#
_cell.length_a   1.000
_cell.length_b   1.000
_cell.length_c   1.000
_cell.angle_alpha   90.00
_cell.angle_beta   90.00
_cell.angle_gamma   90.00
#
_symmetry.space_group_name_H-M   'P 1'
#
loop_
_entity.id
_entity.type
_entity.pdbx_description
1 polymer ?
#
loop_
_entity_poly.entity_id
_entity_poly.type
_entity_poly.pdbx_seq_one_letter_code
_entity_poly.pdbx_strand_id
1 'polypeptide(L)'
;MSCCSPAAYGTVFDEREARRNARTYRKRGLDPTAQRLVSFLKAQEEVPRTVLEIGGGIGALQMELLRAGASRATNIELSPAYEAVARDLLADAGLTDRVQRHLGDFAAAPDAFPPADVVIMHRVVCCYPEAARLVSAAASHAQRYLAMSYPRNAWWVRMGLVAENLLLFSMRGIGFRTYVHPPQTILATAQGYGLTPAFQHRGWLWETVVLQRGGGSR
;
A
#
# COMPACT_ATOMS: atom_id res chain seq x y z
N MET A 1 -1.90 -2.86 24.34
CA MET A 1 -1.72 -3.63 23.08
C MET A 1 -1.31 -2.63 22.00
N SER A 2 -0.25 -2.92 21.25
CA SER A 2 0.18 -2.05 20.15
C SER A 2 -0.91 -2.02 19.06
N CYS A 3 -1.26 -0.84 18.57
CA CYS A 3 -2.23 -0.63 17.48
C CYS A 3 -1.82 -1.34 16.18
N CYS A 4 -0.54 -1.69 16.03
CA CYS A 4 0.02 -2.40 14.88
C CYS A 4 0.24 -3.89 15.16
N SER A 5 -0.45 -4.50 16.12
CA SER A 5 -0.36 -5.94 16.31
C SER A 5 -1.16 -6.68 15.23
N PRO A 6 -0.67 -7.83 14.71
CA PRO A 6 -1.43 -8.65 13.75
C PRO A 6 -2.85 -8.98 14.22
N ALA A 7 -3.05 -9.14 15.54
CA ALA A 7 -4.35 -9.38 16.12
C ALA A 7 -5.33 -8.19 15.96
N ALA A 8 -4.86 -6.94 16.13
CA ALA A 8 -5.69 -5.76 15.94
C ALA A 8 -6.07 -5.56 14.47
N TYR A 9 -5.14 -5.83 13.54
CA TYR A 9 -5.41 -5.80 12.10
C TYR A 9 -6.37 -6.91 11.67
N GLY A 10 -6.23 -8.12 12.17
CA GLY A 10 -7.08 -9.25 11.83
C GLY A 10 -8.56 -9.08 12.20
N THR A 11 -8.90 -8.16 13.11
CA THR A 11 -10.30 -7.86 13.45
C THR A 11 -11.00 -6.97 12.42
N VAL A 12 -10.25 -6.15 11.68
CA VAL A 12 -10.77 -5.26 10.63
C VAL A 12 -10.55 -5.87 9.25
N PHE A 13 -9.36 -6.43 9.04
CA PHE A 13 -8.96 -7.05 7.78
C PHE A 13 -9.10 -8.57 7.87
N ASP A 14 -10.35 -9.03 8.01
CA ASP A 14 -10.73 -10.43 8.16
C ASP A 14 -10.92 -11.15 6.81
N GLU A 15 -11.23 -12.46 6.86
CA GLU A 15 -11.49 -13.25 5.65
C GLU A 15 -12.69 -12.75 4.84
N ARG A 16 -13.71 -12.19 5.51
CA ARG A 16 -14.88 -11.64 4.83
C ARG A 16 -14.48 -10.45 3.96
N GLU A 17 -13.65 -9.59 4.52
CA GLU A 17 -13.07 -8.44 3.82
C GLU A 17 -12.19 -8.90 2.66
N ALA A 18 -11.29 -9.86 2.89
CA ALA A 18 -10.43 -10.42 1.85
C ALA A 18 -11.25 -10.99 0.67
N ARG A 19 -12.28 -11.79 0.96
CA ARG A 19 -13.20 -12.35 -0.06
C ARG A 19 -14.02 -11.27 -0.78
N ARG A 20 -14.41 -10.21 -0.08
CA ARG A 20 -15.11 -9.06 -0.67
C ARG A 20 -14.21 -8.33 -1.65
N ASN A 21 -12.96 -8.07 -1.25
CA ASN A 21 -11.96 -7.40 -2.07
C ASN A 21 -11.65 -8.21 -3.33
N ALA A 22 -11.47 -9.52 -3.21
CA ALA A 22 -11.24 -10.40 -4.34
C ALA A 22 -12.42 -10.42 -5.33
N ARG A 23 -13.66 -10.52 -4.81
CA ARG A 23 -14.87 -10.46 -5.65
C ARG A 23 -14.99 -9.13 -6.37
N THR A 24 -14.70 -8.02 -5.68
CA THR A 24 -14.74 -6.69 -6.27
C THR A 24 -13.70 -6.55 -7.36
N TYR A 25 -12.48 -6.99 -7.10
CA TYR A 25 -11.39 -6.97 -8.07
C TYR A 25 -11.71 -7.82 -9.31
N ARG A 26 -12.18 -9.06 -9.15
CA ARG A 26 -12.60 -9.91 -10.28
C ARG A 26 -13.69 -9.27 -11.13
N LYS A 27 -14.64 -8.55 -10.50
CA LYS A 27 -15.79 -7.97 -11.19
C LYS A 27 -15.53 -6.59 -11.80
N ARG A 28 -14.71 -5.76 -11.15
CA ARG A 28 -14.58 -4.32 -11.48
C ARG A 28 -13.14 -3.87 -11.72
N GLY A 29 -12.17 -4.75 -11.48
CA GLY A 29 -10.74 -4.37 -11.49
C GLY A 29 -10.35 -3.52 -10.27
N LEU A 30 -9.31 -2.72 -10.45
CA LEU A 30 -8.82 -1.80 -9.43
C LEU A 30 -9.81 -0.67 -9.14
N ASP A 31 -9.83 -0.21 -7.89
CA ASP A 31 -10.52 1.02 -7.56
C ASP A 31 -9.83 2.25 -8.21
N PRO A 32 -10.54 3.39 -8.34
CA PRO A 32 -10.00 4.55 -9.07
C PRO A 32 -8.67 5.10 -8.52
N THR A 33 -8.41 4.92 -7.22
CA THR A 33 -7.17 5.38 -6.58
C THR A 33 -5.99 4.47 -6.94
N ALA A 34 -6.20 3.16 -6.83
CA ALA A 34 -5.25 2.14 -7.26
C ALA A 34 -4.99 2.20 -8.77
N GLN A 35 -6.06 2.40 -9.57
CA GLN A 35 -5.95 2.55 -11.03
C GLN A 35 -5.03 3.69 -11.43
N ARG A 36 -5.07 4.85 -10.74
CA ARG A 36 -4.18 5.99 -11.03
C ARG A 36 -2.72 5.65 -10.79
N LEU A 37 -2.40 4.95 -9.67
CA LEU A 37 -1.04 4.51 -9.38
C LEU A 37 -0.51 3.59 -10.47
N VAL A 38 -1.29 2.55 -10.79
CA VAL A 38 -0.89 1.55 -11.79
C VAL A 38 -0.82 2.16 -13.17
N SER A 39 -1.77 3.03 -13.57
CA SER A 39 -1.74 3.70 -14.88
C SER A 39 -0.51 4.57 -15.05
N PHE A 40 -0.12 5.32 -14.02
CA PHE A 40 1.11 6.10 -14.07
C PHE A 40 2.35 5.22 -14.27
N LEU A 41 2.47 4.14 -13.49
CA LEU A 41 3.61 3.23 -13.56
C LEU A 41 3.69 2.47 -14.89
N LYS A 42 2.55 2.12 -15.48
CA LYS A 42 2.47 1.47 -16.80
C LYS A 42 2.81 2.40 -17.97
N ALA A 43 2.62 3.70 -17.78
CA ALA A 43 2.89 4.71 -18.81
C ALA A 43 4.36 5.15 -18.86
N GLN A 44 5.22 4.60 -17.99
CA GLN A 44 6.65 4.91 -18.06
C GLN A 44 7.30 4.19 -19.25
N GLU A 45 8.39 4.73 -19.79
CA GLU A 45 9.15 4.12 -20.90
C GLU A 45 9.50 2.66 -20.61
N GLU A 46 9.87 2.38 -19.35
CA GLU A 46 10.07 1.02 -18.87
C GLU A 46 9.18 0.78 -17.66
N VAL A 47 8.28 -0.19 -17.78
CA VAL A 47 7.49 -0.69 -16.63
C VAL A 47 8.45 -1.17 -15.54
N PRO A 48 8.22 -0.80 -14.25
CA PRO A 48 9.04 -1.29 -13.14
C PRO A 48 9.16 -2.82 -13.17
N ARG A 49 10.40 -3.33 -13.16
CA ARG A 49 10.65 -4.79 -13.26
C ARG A 49 10.37 -5.52 -11.95
N THR A 50 10.68 -4.87 -10.84
CA THR A 50 10.50 -5.41 -9.49
C THR A 50 9.52 -4.55 -8.70
N VAL A 51 8.60 -5.21 -8.00
CA VAL A 51 7.55 -4.57 -7.22
C VAL A 51 7.63 -5.02 -5.76
N LEU A 52 7.64 -4.07 -4.83
CA LEU A 52 7.45 -4.32 -3.40
C LEU A 52 6.12 -3.69 -2.99
N GLU A 53 5.10 -4.50 -2.70
CA GLU A 53 3.79 -4.03 -2.25
C GLU A 53 3.64 -4.26 -0.75
N ILE A 54 3.57 -3.17 0.01
CA ILE A 54 3.44 -3.16 1.48
C ILE A 54 1.96 -2.99 1.82
N GLY A 55 1.43 -3.88 2.69
CA GLY A 55 0.00 -3.94 3.00
C GLY A 55 -0.85 -4.26 1.77
N GLY A 56 -0.35 -5.14 0.92
CA GLY A 56 -0.93 -5.39 -0.40
C GLY A 56 -2.24 -6.18 -0.39
N GLY A 57 -2.69 -6.68 0.76
CA GLY A 57 -3.93 -7.43 0.85
C GLY A 57 -4.00 -8.59 -0.14
N ILE A 58 -4.95 -8.55 -1.06
CA ILE A 58 -5.09 -9.55 -2.13
C ILE A 58 -4.02 -9.45 -3.23
N GLY A 59 -3.18 -8.39 -3.25
CA GLY A 59 -2.12 -8.19 -4.23
C GLY A 59 -2.60 -7.66 -5.58
N ALA A 60 -3.68 -6.90 -5.62
CA ALA A 60 -4.29 -6.46 -6.88
C ALA A 60 -3.39 -5.54 -7.71
N LEU A 61 -2.64 -4.60 -7.08
CA LEU A 61 -1.81 -3.66 -7.82
C LEU A 61 -0.59 -4.36 -8.42
N GLN A 62 0.09 -5.22 -7.65
CA GLN A 62 1.22 -6.00 -8.16
C GLN A 62 0.82 -6.92 -9.31
N MET A 63 -0.38 -7.53 -9.25
CA MET A 63 -0.89 -8.38 -10.33
C MET A 63 -1.05 -7.60 -11.63
N GLU A 64 -1.57 -6.38 -11.57
CA GLU A 64 -1.71 -5.51 -12.75
C GLU A 64 -0.35 -5.08 -13.34
N LEU A 65 0.65 -4.84 -12.48
CA LEU A 65 2.01 -4.54 -12.94
C LEU A 65 2.70 -5.78 -13.53
N LEU A 66 2.51 -6.96 -12.94
CA LEU A 66 3.02 -8.23 -13.49
C LEU A 66 2.43 -8.55 -14.87
N ARG A 67 1.13 -8.27 -15.08
CA ARG A 67 0.48 -8.39 -16.40
C ARG A 67 1.01 -7.37 -17.40
N ALA A 68 1.45 -6.21 -16.91
CA ALA A 68 2.00 -5.13 -17.74
C ALA A 68 3.49 -5.31 -18.08
N GLY A 69 4.18 -6.35 -17.55
CA GLY A 69 5.57 -6.63 -17.87
C GLY A 69 6.55 -6.59 -16.69
N ALA A 70 6.10 -6.28 -15.46
CA ALA A 70 6.95 -6.45 -14.29
C ALA A 70 7.38 -7.92 -14.18
N SER A 71 8.59 -8.20 -13.73
CA SER A 71 9.15 -9.56 -13.69
C SER A 71 8.70 -10.33 -12.46
N ARG A 72 8.74 -9.70 -11.31
CA ARG A 72 8.43 -10.31 -10.00
C ARG A 72 7.90 -9.28 -9.02
N ALA A 73 7.17 -9.77 -8.02
CA ALA A 73 6.69 -8.96 -6.91
C ALA A 73 6.95 -9.62 -5.57
N THR A 74 7.19 -8.78 -4.55
CA THR A 74 7.17 -9.15 -3.15
C THR A 74 5.98 -8.46 -2.50
N ASN A 75 5.13 -9.22 -1.80
CA ASN A 75 3.98 -8.70 -1.09
C ASN A 75 4.18 -8.92 0.41
N ILE A 76 4.03 -7.87 1.20
CA ILE A 76 4.12 -7.94 2.65
C ILE A 76 2.77 -7.53 3.24
N GLU A 77 2.16 -8.43 4.01
CA GLU A 77 0.84 -8.24 4.58
C GLU A 77 0.84 -8.55 6.08
N LEU A 78 0.11 -7.78 6.88
CA LEU A 78 -0.01 -8.00 8.32
C LEU A 78 -1.11 -9.00 8.69
N SER A 79 -2.19 -9.04 7.90
CA SER A 79 -3.32 -9.91 8.19
C SER A 79 -3.18 -11.27 7.49
N PRO A 80 -3.10 -12.38 8.23
CA PRO A 80 -3.07 -13.72 7.64
C PRO A 80 -4.35 -14.08 6.89
N ALA A 81 -5.45 -13.37 7.14
CA ALA A 81 -6.75 -13.60 6.52
C ALA A 81 -6.75 -13.41 4.98
N TYR A 82 -5.77 -12.66 4.45
CA TYR A 82 -5.64 -12.44 3.01
C TYR A 82 -4.92 -13.57 2.27
N GLU A 83 -4.16 -14.43 2.97
CA GLU A 83 -3.24 -15.39 2.34
C GLU A 83 -3.93 -16.39 1.41
N ALA A 84 -4.98 -17.06 1.87
CA ALA A 84 -5.68 -18.06 1.06
C ALA A 84 -6.28 -17.41 -0.21
N VAL A 85 -7.00 -16.30 -0.01
CA VAL A 85 -7.68 -15.58 -1.10
C VAL A 85 -6.69 -15.00 -2.12
N ALA A 86 -5.54 -14.49 -1.66
CA ALA A 86 -4.51 -13.96 -2.53
C ALA A 86 -3.82 -15.06 -3.35
N ARG A 87 -3.55 -16.23 -2.74
CA ARG A 87 -3.01 -17.40 -3.46
C ARG A 87 -3.95 -17.89 -4.55
N ASP A 88 -5.25 -17.97 -4.26
CA ASP A 88 -6.26 -18.35 -5.25
C ASP A 88 -6.26 -17.38 -6.44
N LEU A 89 -6.20 -16.06 -6.16
CA LEU A 89 -6.15 -15.05 -7.22
C LEU A 89 -4.88 -15.14 -8.07
N LEU A 90 -3.73 -15.41 -7.45
CA LEU A 90 -2.47 -15.59 -8.14
C LEU A 90 -2.47 -16.85 -9.01
N ALA A 91 -3.03 -17.94 -8.49
CA ALA A 91 -3.19 -19.20 -9.25
C ALA A 91 -4.12 -19.01 -10.45
N ASP A 92 -5.30 -18.40 -10.26
CA ASP A 92 -6.24 -18.07 -11.33
C ASP A 92 -5.60 -17.21 -12.43
N ALA A 93 -4.64 -16.36 -12.05
CA ALA A 93 -3.94 -15.48 -12.97
C ALA A 93 -2.66 -16.07 -13.58
N GLY A 94 -2.21 -17.26 -13.16
CA GLY A 94 -0.94 -17.87 -13.59
C GLY A 94 0.30 -17.07 -13.12
N LEU A 95 0.22 -16.41 -11.96
CA LEU A 95 1.26 -15.52 -11.45
C LEU A 95 1.94 -16.04 -10.17
N THR A 96 1.62 -17.26 -9.72
CA THR A 96 2.11 -17.83 -8.46
C THR A 96 3.63 -17.78 -8.34
N ASP A 97 4.35 -18.18 -9.38
CA ASP A 97 5.82 -18.26 -9.37
C ASP A 97 6.52 -16.89 -9.47
N ARG A 98 5.75 -15.84 -9.70
CA ARG A 98 6.26 -14.47 -9.85
C ARG A 98 6.02 -13.60 -8.61
N VAL A 99 5.37 -14.14 -7.58
CA VAL A 99 5.03 -13.39 -6.36
C VAL A 99 5.50 -14.13 -5.12
N GLN A 100 6.31 -13.46 -4.32
CA GLN A 100 6.65 -13.90 -2.97
C GLN A 100 5.78 -13.15 -1.97
N ARG A 101 5.04 -13.90 -1.14
CA ARG A 101 4.21 -13.32 -0.08
C ARG A 101 4.82 -13.57 1.29
N HIS A 102 4.84 -12.51 2.09
CA HIS A 102 5.37 -12.53 3.45
C HIS A 102 4.34 -11.96 4.42
N LEU A 103 4.23 -12.61 5.57
CA LEU A 103 3.39 -12.15 6.67
C LEU A 103 4.25 -11.42 7.69
N GLY A 104 3.95 -10.15 7.96
CA GLY A 104 4.73 -9.37 8.92
C GLY A 104 4.62 -7.85 8.77
N ASP A 105 5.25 -7.15 9.72
CA ASP A 105 5.38 -5.69 9.70
C ASP A 105 6.65 -5.29 8.97
N PHE A 106 6.50 -4.73 7.78
CA PHE A 106 7.63 -4.25 6.97
C PHE A 106 8.50 -3.23 7.73
N ALA A 107 7.89 -2.26 8.42
CA ALA A 107 8.64 -1.23 9.12
C ALA A 107 9.38 -1.73 10.37
N ALA A 108 9.05 -2.92 10.86
CA ALA A 108 9.78 -3.55 11.97
C ALA A 108 11.08 -4.22 11.52
N ALA A 109 11.12 -4.74 10.29
CA ALA A 109 12.29 -5.44 9.75
C ALA A 109 12.46 -5.16 8.23
N PRO A 110 12.67 -3.91 7.82
CA PRO A 110 12.74 -3.55 6.40
C PRO A 110 13.93 -4.25 5.69
N ASP A 111 15.07 -4.38 6.36
CA ASP A 111 16.28 -4.99 5.79
C ASP A 111 16.14 -6.48 5.46
N ALA A 112 15.05 -7.13 5.90
CA ALA A 112 14.73 -8.50 5.51
C ALA A 112 14.26 -8.61 4.05
N PHE A 113 13.99 -7.49 3.38
CA PHE A 113 13.44 -7.46 2.03
C PHE A 113 14.35 -6.71 1.07
N PRO A 114 14.50 -7.19 -0.17
CA PRO A 114 15.32 -6.49 -1.15
C PRO A 114 14.67 -5.19 -1.61
N PRO A 115 15.44 -4.17 -1.98
CA PRO A 115 14.93 -3.01 -2.70
C PRO A 115 14.28 -3.42 -4.03
N ALA A 116 13.32 -2.59 -4.48
CA ALA A 116 12.57 -2.82 -5.71
C ALA A 116 12.48 -1.55 -6.57
N ASP A 117 12.29 -1.71 -7.87
CA ASP A 117 12.09 -0.57 -8.77
C ASP A 117 10.94 0.31 -8.30
N VAL A 118 9.84 -0.31 -7.87
CA VAL A 118 8.72 0.39 -7.27
C VAL A 118 8.33 -0.20 -5.92
N VAL A 119 8.14 0.68 -4.94
CA VAL A 119 7.48 0.37 -3.67
C VAL A 119 6.07 0.96 -3.69
N ILE A 120 5.07 0.15 -3.32
CA ILE A 120 3.66 0.55 -3.33
C ILE A 120 3.07 0.45 -1.93
N MET A 121 2.39 1.52 -1.49
CA MET A 121 1.61 1.58 -0.26
C MET A 121 0.21 2.15 -0.55
N HIS A 122 -0.71 1.29 -0.97
CA HIS A 122 -2.08 1.71 -1.27
C HIS A 122 -2.97 1.62 -0.03
N ARG A 123 -3.37 2.77 0.52
CA ARG A 123 -4.20 2.89 1.73
C ARG A 123 -3.57 2.26 2.99
N VAL A 124 -2.26 2.27 3.09
CA VAL A 124 -1.50 1.68 4.20
C VAL A 124 -1.04 2.73 5.21
N VAL A 125 -0.55 3.86 4.74
CA VAL A 125 0.02 4.92 5.59
C VAL A 125 -0.95 5.38 6.69
N CYS A 126 -2.25 5.43 6.40
CA CYS A 126 -3.27 5.79 7.37
C CYS A 126 -3.51 4.74 8.46
N CYS A 127 -3.08 3.51 8.26
CA CYS A 127 -3.24 2.43 9.22
C CYS A 127 -2.03 2.29 10.15
N TYR A 128 -0.96 3.03 9.88
CA TYR A 128 0.29 2.96 10.63
C TYR A 128 0.49 4.23 11.48
N PRO A 129 0.63 4.13 12.82
CA PRO A 129 0.70 5.30 13.70
C PRO A 129 1.96 6.15 13.45
N GLU A 130 3.09 5.50 13.15
CA GLU A 130 4.39 6.14 12.89
C GLU A 130 4.65 6.26 11.38
N ALA A 131 3.82 7.07 10.67
CA ALA A 131 3.90 7.21 9.22
C ALA A 131 5.32 7.53 8.72
N ALA A 132 6.05 8.39 9.42
CA ALA A 132 7.42 8.76 9.04
C ALA A 132 8.35 7.53 9.03
N ARG A 133 8.23 6.63 10.00
CA ARG A 133 9.02 5.39 10.06
C ARG A 133 8.70 4.47 8.88
N LEU A 134 7.41 4.25 8.61
CA LEU A 134 6.99 3.42 7.49
C LEU A 134 7.41 4.02 6.15
N VAL A 135 7.22 5.33 5.96
CA VAL A 135 7.60 6.03 4.72
C VAL A 135 9.13 6.05 4.54
N SER A 136 9.91 6.24 5.61
CA SER A 136 11.38 6.14 5.57
C SER A 136 11.84 4.77 5.08
N ALA A 137 11.31 3.71 5.68
CA ALA A 137 11.62 2.35 5.29
C ALA A 137 11.22 2.06 3.83
N ALA A 138 10.03 2.50 3.40
CA ALA A 138 9.58 2.35 2.03
C ALA A 138 10.44 3.16 1.03
N ALA A 139 10.78 4.41 1.39
CA ALA A 139 11.58 5.28 0.55
C ALA A 139 13.02 4.76 0.36
N SER A 140 13.62 4.17 1.40
CA SER A 140 14.96 3.56 1.29
C SER A 140 14.99 2.35 0.33
N HIS A 141 13.87 1.64 0.18
CA HIS A 141 13.72 0.46 -0.70
C HIS A 141 13.26 0.80 -2.12
N ALA A 142 12.76 2.01 -2.35
CA ALA A 142 12.30 2.43 -3.68
C ALA A 142 13.49 2.84 -4.56
N GLN A 143 13.86 2.02 -5.54
CA GLN A 143 14.97 2.32 -6.45
C GLN A 143 14.60 3.40 -7.49
N ARG A 144 13.35 3.38 -8.00
CA ARG A 144 12.86 4.33 -9.01
C ARG A 144 11.62 5.07 -8.54
N TYR A 145 10.62 4.35 -8.00
CA TYR A 145 9.33 4.93 -7.66
C TYR A 145 8.84 4.53 -6.27
N LEU A 146 8.25 5.48 -5.56
CA LEU A 146 7.44 5.26 -4.37
C LEU A 146 6.01 5.71 -4.66
N ALA A 147 5.08 4.75 -4.76
CA ALA A 147 3.68 4.98 -5.10
C ALA A 147 2.80 4.82 -3.86
N MET A 148 2.07 5.86 -3.50
CA MET A 148 1.28 5.88 -2.27
C MET A 148 -0.11 6.44 -2.48
N SER A 149 -1.07 5.98 -1.66
CA SER A 149 -2.31 6.68 -1.44
C SER A 149 -2.63 6.76 0.06
N TYR A 150 -3.15 7.90 0.47
CA TYR A 150 -3.49 8.20 1.87
C TYR A 150 -4.69 9.14 1.96
N PRO A 151 -5.40 9.20 3.10
CA PRO A 151 -6.53 10.10 3.27
C PRO A 151 -6.12 11.55 3.11
N ARG A 152 -6.95 12.30 2.39
CA ARG A 152 -6.75 13.74 2.25
C ARG A 152 -6.80 14.44 3.60
N ASN A 153 -5.84 15.35 3.85
CA ASN A 153 -5.83 16.17 5.05
C ASN A 153 -6.84 17.33 4.92
N ALA A 154 -8.14 17.01 4.96
CA ALA A 154 -9.23 17.95 4.95
C ALA A 154 -10.09 17.77 6.22
N TRP A 155 -10.70 18.85 6.70
CA TRP A 155 -11.43 18.81 7.98
C TRP A 155 -12.57 17.76 7.98
N TRP A 156 -13.31 17.61 6.88
CA TRP A 156 -14.38 16.62 6.79
C TRP A 156 -13.86 15.18 6.78
N VAL A 157 -12.70 14.92 6.17
CA VAL A 157 -12.06 13.59 6.20
C VAL A 157 -11.61 13.27 7.62
N ARG A 158 -11.02 14.24 8.31
CA ARG A 158 -10.62 14.08 9.74
C ARG A 158 -11.83 13.79 10.63
N MET A 159 -12.92 14.53 10.45
CA MET A 159 -14.16 14.29 11.21
C MET A 159 -14.74 12.90 10.91
N GLY A 160 -14.78 12.49 9.64
CA GLY A 160 -15.25 11.15 9.24
C GLY A 160 -14.43 10.03 9.88
N LEU A 161 -13.10 10.14 9.88
CA LEU A 161 -12.22 9.14 10.50
C LEU A 161 -12.29 9.14 12.03
N VAL A 162 -12.53 10.29 12.67
CA VAL A 162 -12.81 10.34 14.12
C VAL A 162 -14.09 9.57 14.44
N ALA A 163 -15.16 9.79 13.65
CA ALA A 163 -16.42 9.08 13.83
C ALA A 163 -16.25 7.57 13.59
N GLU A 164 -15.51 7.16 12.54
CA GLU A 164 -15.19 5.76 12.25
C GLU A 164 -14.42 5.11 13.40
N ASN A 165 -13.34 5.75 13.88
CA ASN A 165 -12.55 5.24 15.00
C ASN A 165 -13.38 5.09 16.29
N LEU A 166 -14.27 6.06 16.57
CA LEU A 166 -15.17 5.99 17.71
C LEU A 166 -16.18 4.84 17.58
N LEU A 167 -16.73 4.64 16.39
CA LEU A 167 -17.65 3.56 16.10
C LEU A 167 -16.98 2.19 16.26
N LEU A 168 -15.78 2.02 15.69
CA LEU A 168 -14.99 0.78 15.82
C LEU A 168 -14.67 0.45 17.27
N PHE A 169 -14.29 1.46 18.05
CA PHE A 169 -14.00 1.31 19.48
C PHE A 169 -15.26 0.95 20.28
N SER A 170 -16.37 1.69 20.10
CA SER A 170 -17.59 1.52 20.91
C SER A 170 -18.37 0.24 20.58
N MET A 171 -18.42 -0.17 19.30
CA MET A 171 -19.20 -1.32 18.86
C MET A 171 -18.45 -2.66 18.94
N ARG A 172 -17.14 -2.66 18.84
CA ARG A 172 -16.36 -3.89 18.70
C ARG A 172 -15.18 -4.01 19.68
N GLY A 173 -14.89 -2.98 20.49
CA GLY A 173 -13.69 -2.95 21.35
C GLY A 173 -12.38 -3.06 20.58
N ILE A 174 -12.39 -2.71 19.27
CA ILE A 174 -11.27 -2.90 18.36
C ILE A 174 -10.22 -1.83 18.64
N GLY A 175 -9.00 -2.24 18.95
CA GLY A 175 -7.86 -1.35 19.16
C GLY A 175 -7.25 -0.76 17.88
N PHE A 176 -7.79 -1.11 16.70
CA PHE A 176 -7.36 -0.55 15.42
C PHE A 176 -7.80 0.91 15.28
N ARG A 177 -6.93 1.74 14.70
CA ARG A 177 -7.21 3.16 14.42
C ARG A 177 -6.73 3.55 13.04
N THR A 178 -7.51 4.41 12.38
CA THR A 178 -7.14 5.06 11.14
C THR A 178 -6.68 6.49 11.44
N TYR A 179 -5.59 6.92 10.81
CA TYR A 179 -4.94 8.22 11.04
C TYR A 179 -4.99 9.09 9.78
N VAL A 180 -5.05 10.41 9.97
CA VAL A 180 -4.75 11.40 8.92
C VAL A 180 -3.39 12.00 9.24
N HIS A 181 -2.39 11.57 8.51
CA HIS A 181 -1.05 12.15 8.62
C HIS A 181 -0.94 13.40 7.74
N PRO A 182 -0.20 14.45 8.18
CA PRO A 182 0.06 15.62 7.35
C PRO A 182 0.81 15.22 6.06
N PRO A 183 0.30 15.56 4.87
CA PRO A 183 0.97 15.24 3.61
C PRO A 183 2.40 15.78 3.55
N GLN A 184 2.65 16.94 4.16
CA GLN A 184 3.98 17.55 4.24
C GLN A 184 4.98 16.62 4.94
N THR A 185 4.58 15.96 6.02
CA THR A 185 5.45 14.99 6.73
C THR A 185 5.77 13.80 5.84
N ILE A 186 4.75 13.25 5.17
CA ILE A 186 4.92 12.10 4.25
C ILE A 186 5.88 12.46 3.12
N LEU A 187 5.63 13.60 2.44
CA LEU A 187 6.43 14.03 1.31
C LEU A 187 7.85 14.42 1.71
N ALA A 188 8.03 15.21 2.80
CA ALA A 188 9.34 15.60 3.29
C ALA A 188 10.18 14.39 3.70
N THR A 189 9.58 13.38 4.34
CA THR A 189 10.27 12.13 4.67
C THR A 189 10.80 11.43 3.42
N ALA A 190 9.98 11.28 2.39
CA ALA A 190 10.40 10.63 1.15
C ALA A 190 11.44 11.46 0.37
N GLN A 191 11.31 12.81 0.39
CA GLN A 191 12.28 13.72 -0.22
C GLN A 191 13.67 13.62 0.42
N GLY A 192 13.75 13.36 1.71
CA GLY A 192 15.02 13.08 2.40
C GLY A 192 15.79 11.87 1.83
N TYR A 193 15.12 11.01 1.08
CA TYR A 193 15.70 9.88 0.35
C TYR A 193 15.90 10.14 -1.15
N GLY A 194 15.83 11.40 -1.59
CA GLY A 194 16.02 11.80 -2.99
C GLY A 194 14.83 11.48 -3.91
N LEU A 195 13.63 11.28 -3.34
CA LEU A 195 12.40 11.03 -4.08
C LEU A 195 11.61 12.34 -4.22
N THR A 196 11.27 12.72 -5.44
CA THR A 196 10.50 13.93 -5.75
C THR A 196 9.16 13.59 -6.40
N PRO A 197 8.09 14.38 -6.18
CA PRO A 197 6.79 14.11 -6.78
C PRO A 197 6.85 14.15 -8.32
N ALA A 198 6.50 13.02 -8.96
CA ALA A 198 6.34 12.89 -10.40
C ALA A 198 4.86 12.86 -10.82
N PHE A 199 3.98 12.43 -9.93
CA PHE A 199 2.54 12.45 -10.14
C PHE A 199 1.82 12.71 -8.82
N GLN A 200 0.80 13.55 -8.86
CA GLN A 200 -0.08 13.80 -7.72
C GLN A 200 -1.52 14.02 -8.19
N HIS A 201 -2.46 13.32 -7.53
CA HIS A 201 -3.89 13.53 -7.73
C HIS A 201 -4.57 13.72 -6.37
N ARG A 202 -5.26 14.84 -6.21
CA ARG A 202 -6.02 15.15 -5.01
C ARG A 202 -7.49 14.86 -5.26
N GLY A 203 -7.93 13.66 -4.85
CA GLY A 203 -9.33 13.27 -4.86
C GLY A 203 -10.14 13.86 -3.70
N TRP A 204 -11.41 13.51 -3.61
CA TRP A 204 -12.27 14.00 -2.53
C TRP A 204 -11.88 13.43 -1.16
N LEU A 205 -11.68 12.11 -1.04
CA LEU A 205 -11.28 11.43 0.19
C LEU A 205 -9.79 11.04 0.21
N TRP A 206 -9.21 10.71 -0.94
CA TRP A 206 -7.88 10.14 -1.06
C TRP A 206 -6.96 11.02 -1.90
N GLU A 207 -5.75 11.19 -1.43
CA GLU A 207 -4.63 11.68 -2.25
C GLU A 207 -3.84 10.49 -2.80
N THR A 208 -3.41 10.60 -4.04
CA THR A 208 -2.57 9.62 -4.73
C THR A 208 -1.31 10.35 -5.15
N VAL A 209 -0.15 9.80 -4.82
CA VAL A 209 1.14 10.36 -5.18
C VAL A 209 2.08 9.26 -5.67
N VAL A 210 2.82 9.54 -6.73
CA VAL A 210 4.00 8.78 -7.11
C VAL A 210 5.20 9.72 -7.05
N LEU A 211 6.17 9.31 -6.25
CA LEU A 211 7.46 10.01 -6.19
C LEU A 211 8.46 9.19 -7.00
N GLN A 212 9.34 9.90 -7.70
CA GLN A 212 10.42 9.33 -8.50
C GLN A 212 11.76 9.70 -7.90
N ARG A 213 12.67 8.77 -7.86
CA ARG A 213 14.06 9.04 -7.49
C ARG A 213 14.72 9.86 -8.58
N GLY A 214 15.29 10.99 -8.20
CA GLY A 214 16.06 11.80 -9.13
C GLY A 214 17.13 10.93 -9.79
N GLY A 215 17.22 10.96 -11.11
CA GLY A 215 18.30 10.30 -11.82
C GLY A 215 19.60 10.94 -11.38
N GLY A 216 20.41 10.22 -10.61
CA GLY A 216 21.81 10.62 -10.45
C GLY A 216 22.41 10.64 -11.84
N SER A 217 22.79 11.81 -12.32
CA SER A 217 23.64 11.90 -13.51
C SER A 217 24.87 11.04 -13.23
N ARG A 218 24.96 9.91 -13.92
CA ARG A 218 26.20 9.17 -14.03
C ARG A 218 27.11 9.87 -15.02
#